data_0357721b8c9c33c4ac42addf9022db4f
#
_entry.id   0357721b8c9c33c4ac42addf9022db4f
#
_cell.length_a   1.000
_cell.length_b   1.000
_cell.length_c   1.000
_cell.angle_alpha   90.00
_cell.angle_beta   90.00
_cell.angle_gamma   90.00
#
_symmetry.space_group_name_H-M   'P 1'
#
loop_
_entity.id
_entity.type
_entity.pdbx_description
1 polymer ?
#
loop_
_entity_poly.entity_id
_entity_poly.type
_entity_poly.pdbx_seq_one_letter_code
_entity_poly.pdbx_strand_id
1 'polypeptide(L)'
;MSTQHSKTDVILIGGGIMSATLGTLLKELSPEKEIKLFERLDQPGEESSNVWNNAGTGHSALCELNYTKEGKDGSVDITKAIKINEQYQVSKQFWTYLVRTGQLDSPGKFIQSVPHMSFVKGENNVRFLKSRVDSLQKNVLFEKMEISEDPEKIKKWVPLMMEGRKSEEPIAITYDETGTDVNFGALTKKLISNLQEKHVEVNYKHEVQDIKKQDNGNWNVVIKDLTSGQITNYETEFVFI
;
A
#
# COMPACT_ATOMS: atom_id res chain seq x y z
N MET A 1 -30.64 -7.20 -26.98
CA MET A 1 -29.19 -7.37 -26.88
C MET A 1 -28.95 -8.73 -26.30
N SER A 2 -28.18 -9.60 -26.95
CA SER A 2 -27.86 -10.93 -26.42
C SER A 2 -26.86 -10.76 -25.28
N THR A 3 -27.21 -11.20 -24.10
CA THR A 3 -26.29 -11.21 -22.95
C THR A 3 -25.36 -12.40 -23.14
N GLN A 4 -24.06 -12.13 -23.27
CA GLN A 4 -23.04 -13.16 -23.36
C GLN A 4 -22.77 -13.71 -21.95
N HIS A 5 -22.59 -15.04 -21.84
CA HIS A 5 -22.20 -15.70 -20.59
C HIS A 5 -20.79 -16.26 -20.73
N SER A 6 -19.96 -16.05 -19.72
CA SER A 6 -18.59 -16.55 -19.66
C SER A 6 -18.30 -17.06 -18.24
N LYS A 7 -17.29 -17.93 -18.10
CA LYS A 7 -16.86 -18.48 -16.81
C LYS A 7 -15.36 -18.26 -16.62
N THR A 8 -14.95 -18.04 -15.39
CA THR A 8 -13.54 -17.92 -14.99
C THR A 8 -13.40 -18.29 -13.52
N ASP A 9 -12.20 -18.63 -13.05
CA ASP A 9 -12.01 -18.99 -11.65
C ASP A 9 -12.00 -17.76 -10.75
N VAL A 10 -11.32 -16.68 -11.19
CA VAL A 10 -11.10 -15.48 -10.39
C VAL A 10 -11.38 -14.21 -11.19
N ILE A 11 -12.11 -13.29 -10.59
CA ILE A 11 -12.26 -11.91 -11.09
C ILE A 11 -11.61 -10.93 -10.11
N LEU A 12 -10.71 -10.11 -10.66
CA LEU A 12 -10.10 -8.97 -9.96
C LEU A 12 -10.72 -7.68 -10.52
N ILE A 13 -11.27 -6.84 -9.64
CA ILE A 13 -11.93 -5.59 -9.99
C ILE A 13 -11.03 -4.43 -9.62
N GLY A 14 -10.69 -3.61 -10.62
CA GLY A 14 -9.76 -2.49 -10.50
C GLY A 14 -8.31 -2.90 -10.77
N GLY A 15 -7.62 -2.10 -11.57
CA GLY A 15 -6.20 -2.28 -11.95
C GLY A 15 -5.23 -1.60 -10.98
N GLY A 16 -5.56 -1.55 -9.68
CA GLY A 16 -4.70 -0.97 -8.64
C GLY A 16 -3.71 -1.95 -8.04
N ILE A 17 -2.86 -1.46 -7.13
CA ILE A 17 -1.80 -2.24 -6.48
C ILE A 17 -2.32 -3.49 -5.75
N MET A 18 -3.53 -3.43 -5.19
CA MET A 18 -4.10 -4.55 -4.46
C MET A 18 -4.43 -5.73 -5.38
N SER A 19 -5.16 -5.48 -6.49
CA SER A 19 -5.46 -6.50 -7.50
C SER A 19 -4.19 -7.02 -8.18
N ALA A 20 -3.24 -6.14 -8.50
CA ALA A 20 -1.96 -6.50 -9.09
C ALA A 20 -1.16 -7.44 -8.18
N THR A 21 -1.08 -7.13 -6.88
CA THR A 21 -0.40 -7.95 -5.88
C THR A 21 -1.09 -9.30 -5.68
N LEU A 22 -2.42 -9.29 -5.48
CA LEU A 22 -3.19 -10.52 -5.29
C LEU A 22 -3.13 -11.43 -6.53
N GLY A 23 -3.31 -10.86 -7.72
CA GLY A 23 -3.22 -11.62 -8.96
C GLY A 23 -1.85 -12.27 -9.14
N THR A 24 -0.76 -11.53 -8.84
CA THR A 24 0.60 -12.07 -8.88
C THR A 24 0.76 -13.22 -7.88
N LEU A 25 0.29 -13.04 -6.63
CA LEU A 25 0.36 -14.07 -5.61
C LEU A 25 -0.43 -15.33 -6.01
N LEU A 26 -1.62 -15.16 -6.56
CA LEU A 26 -2.45 -16.27 -7.04
C LEU A 26 -1.77 -17.03 -8.18
N LYS A 27 -1.13 -16.34 -9.13
CA LYS A 27 -0.39 -17.01 -10.22
C LYS A 27 0.89 -17.70 -9.74
N GLU A 28 1.49 -17.29 -8.60
CA GLU A 28 2.58 -18.03 -7.98
C GLU A 28 2.11 -19.29 -7.25
N LEU A 29 0.94 -19.25 -6.61
CA LEU A 29 0.42 -20.35 -5.79
C LEU A 29 -0.42 -21.35 -6.58
N SER A 30 -1.11 -20.89 -7.61
CA SER A 30 -2.06 -21.68 -8.44
C SER A 30 -1.99 -21.19 -9.88
N PRO A 31 -0.89 -21.51 -10.60
CA PRO A 31 -0.65 -21.01 -11.96
C PRO A 31 -1.69 -21.45 -12.98
N GLU A 32 -2.41 -22.54 -12.70
CA GLU A 32 -3.48 -23.08 -13.55
C GLU A 32 -4.78 -22.26 -13.50
N LYS A 33 -4.98 -21.46 -12.45
CA LYS A 33 -6.23 -20.68 -12.30
C LYS A 33 -6.38 -19.65 -13.43
N GLU A 34 -7.58 -19.64 -14.02
CA GLU A 34 -7.98 -18.63 -14.98
C GLU A 34 -8.38 -17.34 -14.24
N ILE A 35 -7.62 -16.26 -14.46
CA ILE A 35 -7.83 -14.97 -13.81
C ILE A 35 -8.18 -13.92 -14.85
N LYS A 36 -9.25 -13.18 -14.63
CA LYS A 36 -9.61 -11.99 -15.41
C LYS A 36 -9.56 -10.76 -14.51
N LEU A 37 -8.96 -9.69 -15.02
CA LEU A 37 -8.93 -8.39 -14.37
C LEU A 37 -9.71 -7.38 -15.21
N PHE A 38 -10.58 -6.62 -14.56
CA PHE A 38 -11.37 -5.58 -15.19
C PHE A 38 -11.07 -4.22 -14.56
N GLU A 39 -10.63 -3.28 -15.40
CA GLU A 39 -10.31 -1.91 -15.03
C GLU A 39 -11.19 -0.96 -15.85
N ARG A 40 -11.81 0.00 -15.17
CA ARG A 40 -12.69 1.00 -15.79
C ARG A 40 -11.92 1.99 -16.64
N LEU A 41 -10.71 2.34 -16.24
CA LEU A 41 -9.85 3.27 -16.95
C LEU A 41 -9.11 2.57 -18.11
N ASP A 42 -8.36 3.31 -18.87
CA ASP A 42 -7.62 2.82 -20.03
C ASP A 42 -6.20 2.32 -19.69
N GLN A 43 -5.77 2.50 -18.45
CA GLN A 43 -4.49 2.03 -17.93
C GLN A 43 -4.58 1.60 -16.46
N PRO A 44 -3.64 0.75 -15.98
CA PRO A 44 -3.61 0.36 -14.57
C PRO A 44 -2.95 1.44 -13.71
N GLY A 45 -3.38 1.53 -12.46
CA GLY A 45 -2.75 2.38 -11.45
C GLY A 45 -2.99 3.88 -11.65
N GLU A 46 -4.09 4.28 -12.27
CA GLU A 46 -4.40 5.70 -12.56
C GLU A 46 -5.19 6.40 -11.45
N GLU A 47 -5.74 5.67 -10.48
CA GLU A 47 -6.43 6.25 -9.32
C GLU A 47 -5.52 6.24 -8.08
N SER A 48 -5.90 5.56 -6.99
CA SER A 48 -5.16 5.57 -5.71
C SER A 48 -3.71 5.11 -5.82
N SER A 49 -3.39 4.23 -6.78
CA SER A 49 -2.02 3.76 -7.02
C SER A 49 -1.18 4.70 -7.88
N ASN A 50 -1.76 5.74 -8.48
CA ASN A 50 -1.02 6.72 -9.26
C ASN A 50 -0.02 7.46 -8.36
N VAL A 51 1.20 7.71 -8.87
CA VAL A 51 2.29 8.34 -8.13
C VAL A 51 1.93 9.73 -7.56
N TRP A 52 0.99 10.43 -8.17
CA TRP A 52 0.52 11.75 -7.71
C TRP A 52 -0.70 11.71 -6.79
N ASN A 53 -1.31 10.52 -6.60
CA ASN A 53 -2.53 10.37 -5.82
C ASN A 53 -2.31 9.73 -4.45
N ASN A 54 -1.07 9.45 -4.08
CA ASN A 54 -0.70 8.93 -2.76
C ASN A 54 0.65 9.51 -2.32
N ALA A 55 0.98 9.33 -1.05
CA ALA A 55 2.22 9.86 -0.48
C ALA A 55 3.45 8.96 -0.73
N GLY A 56 3.28 7.80 -1.34
CA GLY A 56 4.37 6.85 -1.56
C GLY A 56 4.95 6.23 -0.27
N THR A 57 4.43 6.59 0.88
CA THR A 57 4.97 6.16 2.17
C THR A 57 5.00 4.64 2.29
N GLY A 58 6.17 4.07 2.51
CA GLY A 58 6.29 2.68 2.92
C GLY A 58 5.76 2.52 4.35
N HIS A 59 4.57 1.90 4.47
CA HIS A 59 3.79 1.87 5.72
C HIS A 59 4.42 0.99 6.81
N SER A 60 5.56 1.44 7.36
CA SER A 60 6.30 0.80 8.45
C SER A 60 5.97 1.35 9.84
N ALA A 61 4.95 2.21 9.96
CA ALA A 61 4.52 2.84 11.20
C ALA A 61 5.62 3.68 11.90
N LEU A 62 6.61 4.14 11.15
CA LEU A 62 7.72 4.94 11.69
C LEU A 62 7.30 6.39 11.93
N CYS A 63 6.57 6.98 10.98
CA CYS A 63 6.16 8.39 11.05
C CYS A 63 4.68 8.61 11.36
N GLU A 64 3.81 7.61 11.21
CA GLU A 64 2.37 7.77 11.39
C GLU A 64 1.96 7.69 12.87
N LEU A 65 1.62 8.83 13.45
CA LEU A 65 1.26 8.94 14.87
C LEU A 65 -0.09 8.28 15.21
N ASN A 66 -0.99 8.17 14.23
CA ASN A 66 -2.33 7.60 14.38
C ASN A 66 -2.35 6.07 14.56
N TYR A 67 -1.21 5.40 14.43
CA TYR A 67 -1.08 3.96 14.71
C TYR A 67 -0.77 3.67 16.18
N THR A 68 -0.57 4.70 16.98
CA THR A 68 -0.34 4.61 18.42
C THR A 68 -1.35 5.47 19.17
N LYS A 69 -1.91 4.96 20.25
CA LYS A 69 -2.91 5.68 21.05
C LYS A 69 -2.42 5.84 22.47
N GLU A 70 -2.52 7.06 23.02
CA GLU A 70 -2.26 7.33 24.42
C GLU A 70 -3.46 6.92 25.26
N GLY A 71 -3.24 6.10 26.27
CA GLY A 71 -4.22 5.74 27.31
C GLY A 71 -4.40 6.87 28.32
N LYS A 72 -5.46 6.77 29.15
CA LYS A 72 -5.74 7.74 30.22
C LYS A 72 -4.64 7.78 31.30
N ASP A 73 -3.87 6.73 31.42
CA ASP A 73 -2.75 6.55 32.33
C ASP A 73 -1.41 7.02 31.75
N GLY A 74 -1.41 7.56 30.51
CA GLY A 74 -0.23 8.00 29.79
C GLY A 74 0.56 6.87 29.10
N SER A 75 0.10 5.62 29.20
CA SER A 75 0.68 4.52 28.42
C SER A 75 0.38 4.68 26.93
N VAL A 76 1.24 4.16 26.06
CA VAL A 76 1.03 4.22 24.62
C VAL A 76 0.85 2.81 24.06
N ASP A 77 -0.32 2.54 23.50
CA ASP A 77 -0.60 1.28 22.80
C ASP A 77 0.07 1.29 21.43
N ILE A 78 0.99 0.35 21.21
CA ILE A 78 1.79 0.18 19.98
C ILE A 78 1.36 -1.04 19.16
N THR A 79 0.32 -1.76 19.56
CA THR A 79 -0.11 -3.01 18.92
C THR A 79 -0.40 -2.84 17.43
N LYS A 80 -1.10 -1.76 17.07
CA LYS A 80 -1.39 -1.46 15.66
C LYS A 80 -0.13 -1.11 14.88
N ALA A 81 0.80 -0.35 15.47
CA ALA A 81 2.06 0.02 14.82
C ALA A 81 2.91 -1.22 14.51
N ILE A 82 3.05 -2.16 15.47
CA ILE A 82 3.74 -3.43 15.26
C ILE A 82 3.12 -4.21 14.10
N LYS A 83 1.80 -4.42 14.14
CA LYS A 83 1.09 -5.17 13.09
C LYS A 83 1.27 -4.55 11.70
N ILE A 84 1.20 -3.24 11.58
CA ILE A 84 1.40 -2.52 10.29
C ILE A 84 2.84 -2.71 9.80
N ASN A 85 3.83 -2.58 10.69
CA ASN A 85 5.23 -2.79 10.31
C ASN A 85 5.47 -4.24 9.86
N GLU A 86 4.99 -5.24 10.60
CA GLU A 86 5.07 -6.65 10.21
C GLU A 86 4.50 -6.91 8.82
N GLN A 87 3.31 -6.38 8.52
CA GLN A 87 2.67 -6.50 7.20
C GLN A 87 3.53 -5.86 6.10
N TYR A 88 4.16 -4.72 6.40
CA TYR A 88 5.06 -4.07 5.46
C TYR A 88 6.34 -4.89 5.23
N GLN A 89 6.92 -5.50 6.28
CA GLN A 89 8.06 -6.40 6.11
C GLN A 89 7.70 -7.60 5.20
N VAL A 90 6.51 -8.19 5.36
CA VAL A 90 6.02 -9.26 4.48
C VAL A 90 5.90 -8.77 3.03
N SER A 91 5.39 -7.57 2.81
CA SER A 91 5.33 -6.96 1.47
C SER A 91 6.73 -6.82 0.84
N LYS A 92 7.71 -6.33 1.60
CA LYS A 92 9.12 -6.23 1.13
C LYS A 92 9.73 -7.61 0.83
N GLN A 93 9.41 -8.64 1.62
CA GLN A 93 9.86 -10.01 1.36
C GLN A 93 9.28 -10.53 0.04
N PHE A 94 8.00 -10.29 -0.22
CA PHE A 94 7.36 -10.68 -1.47
C PHE A 94 7.98 -9.94 -2.67
N TRP A 95 8.18 -8.63 -2.59
CA TRP A 95 8.86 -7.89 -3.65
C TRP A 95 10.30 -8.37 -3.88
N THR A 96 11.02 -8.70 -2.79
CA THR A 96 12.37 -9.29 -2.89
C THR A 96 12.35 -10.62 -3.65
N TYR A 97 11.37 -11.47 -3.36
CA TYR A 97 11.16 -12.71 -4.10
C TYR A 97 10.94 -12.44 -5.60
N LEU A 98 10.05 -11.53 -5.93
CA LEU A 98 9.74 -11.18 -7.32
C LEU A 98 10.95 -10.59 -8.07
N VAL A 99 11.78 -9.78 -7.40
CA VAL A 99 13.05 -9.28 -7.97
C VAL A 99 14.03 -10.43 -8.21
N ARG A 100 14.20 -11.33 -7.26
CA ARG A 100 15.12 -12.48 -7.36
C ARG A 100 14.70 -13.47 -8.46
N THR A 101 13.42 -13.59 -8.73
CA THR A 101 12.87 -14.46 -9.79
C THR A 101 12.75 -13.73 -11.14
N GLY A 102 13.19 -12.49 -11.25
CA GLY A 102 13.19 -11.71 -12.49
C GLY A 102 11.81 -11.15 -12.89
N GLN A 103 10.83 -11.22 -12.01
CA GLN A 103 9.48 -10.71 -12.26
C GLN A 103 9.35 -9.20 -12.00
N LEU A 104 10.17 -8.67 -11.11
CA LEU A 104 10.33 -7.23 -10.93
C LEU A 104 11.74 -6.81 -11.34
N ASP A 105 11.84 -5.56 -11.80
CA ASP A 105 13.12 -4.91 -12.09
C ASP A 105 13.92 -4.64 -10.79
N SER A 106 15.08 -3.98 -10.93
CA SER A 106 15.84 -3.50 -9.78
C SER A 106 14.97 -2.72 -8.80
N PRO A 107 15.09 -2.96 -7.47
CA PRO A 107 14.29 -2.28 -6.44
C PRO A 107 14.22 -0.77 -6.59
N GLY A 108 15.32 -0.12 -6.98
CA GLY A 108 15.38 1.34 -7.18
C GLY A 108 14.42 1.89 -8.26
N LYS A 109 13.71 1.03 -9.00
CA LYS A 109 12.67 1.47 -9.93
C LYS A 109 11.33 1.76 -9.23
N PHE A 110 11.10 1.22 -8.04
CA PHE A 110 9.82 1.37 -7.34
C PHE A 110 9.93 1.64 -5.83
N ILE A 111 11.09 1.42 -5.20
CA ILE A 111 11.29 1.67 -3.78
C ILE A 111 12.62 2.40 -3.55
N GLN A 112 12.58 3.45 -2.74
CA GLN A 112 13.74 4.25 -2.36
C GLN A 112 13.86 4.28 -0.83
N SER A 113 15.10 4.33 -0.31
CA SER A 113 15.34 4.58 1.10
C SER A 113 15.18 6.08 1.36
N VAL A 114 14.26 6.43 2.24
CA VAL A 114 13.96 7.80 2.68
C VAL A 114 13.71 7.79 4.17
N PRO A 115 14.43 8.58 4.97
CA PRO A 115 14.18 8.63 6.41
C PRO A 115 12.75 9.05 6.73
N HIS A 116 12.12 8.33 7.67
CA HIS A 116 10.81 8.70 8.18
C HIS A 116 10.93 9.53 9.45
N MET A 117 10.13 10.58 9.55
CA MET A 117 10.19 11.54 10.65
C MET A 117 8.78 11.96 11.08
N SER A 118 8.60 12.18 12.39
CA SER A 118 7.39 12.80 12.93
C SER A 118 7.80 14.04 13.71
N PHE A 119 7.38 15.21 13.26
CA PHE A 119 7.63 16.47 13.92
C PHE A 119 6.41 16.93 14.72
N VAL A 120 6.61 17.30 15.97
CA VAL A 120 5.55 17.81 16.84
C VAL A 120 5.97 19.09 17.54
N LYS A 121 4.97 19.87 18.00
CA LYS A 121 5.15 21.10 18.79
C LYS A 121 4.18 21.14 19.97
N GLY A 122 4.57 21.86 21.02
CA GLY A 122 3.83 21.99 22.26
C GLY A 122 4.11 20.86 23.26
N GLU A 123 4.08 21.19 24.56
CA GLU A 123 4.50 20.30 25.65
C GLU A 123 3.79 18.93 25.63
N ASN A 124 2.48 18.92 25.43
CA ASN A 124 1.70 17.67 25.43
C ASN A 124 2.10 16.75 24.28
N ASN A 125 2.30 17.32 23.09
CA ASN A 125 2.69 16.53 21.91
C ASN A 125 4.13 16.02 22.03
N VAL A 126 5.03 16.82 22.58
CA VAL A 126 6.42 16.41 22.87
C VAL A 126 6.43 15.26 23.87
N ARG A 127 5.69 15.39 24.98
CA ARG A 127 5.54 14.32 25.96
C ARG A 127 4.99 13.02 25.33
N PHE A 128 3.90 13.13 24.54
CA PHE A 128 3.34 11.99 23.83
C PHE A 128 4.36 11.33 22.89
N LEU A 129 5.10 12.12 22.10
CA LEU A 129 6.07 11.58 21.15
C LEU A 129 7.20 10.82 21.86
N LYS A 130 7.67 11.32 23.02
CA LYS A 130 8.67 10.64 23.87
C LYS A 130 8.13 9.31 24.39
N SER A 131 6.94 9.32 25.00
CA SER A 131 6.29 8.09 25.50
C SER A 131 6.04 7.05 24.37
N ARG A 132 5.73 7.55 23.18
CA ARG A 132 5.59 6.71 21.97
C ARG A 132 6.90 6.02 21.60
N VAL A 133 8.00 6.78 21.53
CA VAL A 133 9.32 6.22 21.19
C VAL A 133 9.77 5.22 22.25
N ASP A 134 9.67 5.57 23.54
CA ASP A 134 10.02 4.68 24.65
C ASP A 134 9.24 3.35 24.60
N SER A 135 8.00 3.38 24.13
CA SER A 135 7.18 2.19 23.96
C SER A 135 7.57 1.38 22.72
N LEU A 136 7.78 2.05 21.57
CA LEU A 136 8.12 1.42 20.30
C LEU A 136 9.50 0.75 20.34
N GLN A 137 10.51 1.38 20.93
CA GLN A 137 11.89 0.86 21.00
C GLN A 137 12.02 -0.45 21.79
N LYS A 138 11.00 -0.86 22.55
CA LYS A 138 10.93 -2.18 23.18
C LYS A 138 10.73 -3.32 22.17
N ASN A 139 10.38 -2.98 20.92
CA ASN A 139 10.21 -3.92 19.82
C ASN A 139 11.32 -3.71 18.78
N VAL A 140 11.95 -4.80 18.34
CA VAL A 140 13.08 -4.81 17.40
C VAL A 140 12.80 -4.06 16.08
N LEU A 141 11.53 -3.99 15.65
CA LEU A 141 11.14 -3.29 14.43
C LEU A 141 11.34 -1.76 14.51
N PHE A 142 11.52 -1.21 15.71
CA PHE A 142 11.65 0.23 15.96
C PHE A 142 12.91 0.59 16.77
N GLU A 143 13.82 -0.36 16.98
CA GLU A 143 15.01 -0.16 17.83
C GLU A 143 15.94 0.97 17.37
N LYS A 144 15.91 1.30 16.06
CA LYS A 144 16.75 2.33 15.46
C LYS A 144 16.13 3.72 15.46
N MET A 145 14.87 3.84 15.88
CA MET A 145 14.20 5.14 15.92
C MET A 145 14.87 6.08 16.92
N GLU A 146 15.29 7.24 16.46
CA GLU A 146 15.83 8.30 17.29
C GLU A 146 14.75 9.34 17.61
N ILE A 147 14.92 10.06 18.72
CA ILE A 147 14.14 11.25 19.05
C ILE A 147 15.08 12.39 19.47
N SER A 148 14.72 13.63 19.12
CA SER A 148 15.46 14.81 19.54
C SER A 148 14.53 15.99 19.84
N GLU A 149 14.88 16.74 20.90
CA GLU A 149 14.34 18.06 21.25
C GLU A 149 15.38 19.16 20.99
N ASP A 150 16.63 18.79 20.65
CA ASP A 150 17.73 19.73 20.39
C ASP A 150 17.51 20.42 19.03
N PRO A 151 17.31 21.78 19.02
CA PRO A 151 17.09 22.53 17.80
C PRO A 151 18.20 22.38 16.75
N GLU A 152 19.46 22.26 17.16
CA GLU A 152 20.59 22.11 16.25
C GLU A 152 20.61 20.74 15.59
N LYS A 153 20.26 19.67 16.34
CA LYS A 153 20.08 18.33 15.77
C LYS A 153 18.88 18.28 14.84
N ILE A 154 17.74 18.87 15.25
CA ILE A 154 16.52 18.96 14.43
C ILE A 154 16.81 19.70 13.11
N LYS A 155 17.54 20.82 13.17
CA LYS A 155 17.93 21.59 11.98
C LYS A 155 18.77 20.79 10.98
N LYS A 156 19.61 19.87 11.47
CA LYS A 156 20.38 18.97 10.58
C LYS A 156 19.48 17.97 9.87
N TRP A 157 18.45 17.47 10.54
CA TRP A 157 17.52 16.49 9.96
C TRP A 157 16.48 17.14 9.02
N VAL A 158 15.94 18.30 9.43
CA VAL A 158 14.84 18.99 8.73
C VAL A 158 15.09 20.50 8.63
N PRO A 159 16.08 20.94 7.86
CA PRO A 159 16.50 22.34 7.83
C PRO A 159 15.37 23.29 7.46
N LEU A 160 14.53 22.94 6.48
CA LEU A 160 13.42 23.79 6.03
C LEU A 160 12.34 24.01 7.10
N MET A 161 12.12 23.06 8.01
CA MET A 161 11.16 23.21 9.11
C MET A 161 11.67 24.12 10.22
N MET A 162 12.98 24.33 10.27
CA MET A 162 13.63 25.17 11.28
C MET A 162 13.95 26.58 10.74
N GLU A 163 13.90 26.78 9.43
CA GLU A 163 14.16 28.06 8.79
C GLU A 163 13.13 29.11 9.22
N GLY A 164 13.60 30.29 9.68
CA GLY A 164 12.74 31.38 10.13
C GLY A 164 11.97 31.14 11.43
N ARG A 165 12.15 29.99 12.10
CA ARG A 165 11.47 29.67 13.35
C ARG A 165 12.00 30.55 14.49
N LYS A 166 11.08 31.33 15.08
CA LYS A 166 11.37 32.23 16.22
C LYS A 166 10.61 31.84 17.50
N SER A 167 9.82 30.76 17.45
CA SER A 167 8.99 30.31 18.57
C SER A 167 9.85 29.60 19.61
N GLU A 168 9.63 29.91 20.89
CA GLU A 168 10.17 29.18 22.05
C GLU A 168 9.32 27.95 22.42
N GLU A 169 8.24 27.71 21.70
CA GLU A 169 7.37 26.54 21.91
C GLU A 169 8.18 25.26 21.80
N PRO A 170 8.07 24.33 22.78
CA PRO A 170 8.76 23.05 22.74
C PRO A 170 8.47 22.28 21.46
N ILE A 171 9.50 21.66 20.89
CA ILE A 171 9.43 20.84 19.69
C ILE A 171 10.16 19.53 19.92
N ALA A 172 9.72 18.48 19.22
CA ALA A 172 10.47 17.24 19.10
C ALA A 172 10.25 16.61 17.73
N ILE A 173 11.22 15.81 17.31
CA ILE A 173 11.14 15.06 16.07
C ILE A 173 11.66 13.64 16.30
N THR A 174 10.99 12.66 15.69
CA THR A 174 11.56 11.32 15.52
C THR A 174 12.29 11.24 14.18
N TYR A 175 13.28 10.36 14.10
CA TYR A 175 14.03 10.06 12.90
C TYR A 175 14.29 8.56 12.82
N ASP A 176 14.00 7.94 11.69
CA ASP A 176 14.35 6.56 11.41
C ASP A 176 14.84 6.44 9.96
N GLU A 177 16.11 6.05 9.79
CA GLU A 177 16.77 5.95 8.49
C GLU A 177 16.25 4.80 7.62
N THR A 178 15.51 3.84 8.22
CA THR A 178 15.01 2.64 7.54
C THR A 178 13.69 2.88 6.82
N GLY A 179 13.17 4.11 6.87
CA GLY A 179 11.98 4.52 6.12
C GLY A 179 12.16 4.36 4.61
N THR A 180 11.05 4.26 3.90
CA THR A 180 11.05 4.06 2.45
C THR A 180 9.94 4.83 1.77
N ASP A 181 10.21 5.27 0.54
CA ASP A 181 9.24 5.78 -0.41
C ASP A 181 9.00 4.74 -1.51
N VAL A 182 7.74 4.48 -1.86
CA VAL A 182 7.32 3.47 -2.84
C VAL A 182 6.56 4.13 -3.97
N ASN A 183 7.04 3.99 -5.19
CA ASN A 183 6.28 4.33 -6.39
C ASN A 183 5.28 3.21 -6.70
N PHE A 184 4.10 3.28 -6.07
CA PHE A 184 3.03 2.29 -6.25
C PHE A 184 2.54 2.23 -7.69
N GLY A 185 2.56 3.35 -8.43
CA GLY A 185 2.18 3.37 -9.85
C GLY A 185 3.13 2.52 -10.71
N ALA A 186 4.43 2.69 -10.56
CA ALA A 186 5.42 1.91 -11.27
C ALA A 186 5.34 0.42 -10.91
N LEU A 187 5.21 0.11 -9.62
CA LEU A 187 5.06 -1.25 -9.12
C LEU A 187 3.79 -1.91 -9.69
N THR A 188 2.65 -1.22 -9.64
CA THR A 188 1.36 -1.71 -10.18
C THR A 188 1.48 -2.03 -11.68
N LYS A 189 2.00 -1.10 -12.47
CA LYS A 189 2.16 -1.27 -13.93
C LYS A 189 3.02 -2.48 -14.25
N LYS A 190 4.13 -2.67 -13.53
CA LYS A 190 5.01 -3.83 -13.73
C LYS A 190 4.34 -5.15 -13.34
N LEU A 191 3.66 -5.20 -12.19
CA LEU A 191 2.92 -6.41 -11.77
C LEU A 191 1.82 -6.77 -12.76
N ILE A 192 1.06 -5.81 -13.26
CA ILE A 192 0.01 -6.05 -14.27
C ILE A 192 0.62 -6.56 -15.59
N SER A 193 1.74 -5.97 -16.04
CA SER A 193 2.48 -6.47 -17.22
C SER A 193 2.89 -7.94 -17.05
N ASN A 194 3.42 -8.30 -15.89
CA ASN A 194 3.80 -9.69 -15.62
C ASN A 194 2.58 -10.64 -15.57
N LEU A 195 1.44 -10.16 -15.08
CA LEU A 195 0.19 -10.94 -15.12
C LEU A 195 -0.25 -11.22 -16.55
N GLN A 196 -0.14 -10.24 -17.46
CA GLN A 196 -0.42 -10.43 -18.88
C GLN A 196 0.54 -11.44 -19.53
N GLU A 197 1.83 -11.40 -19.21
CA GLU A 197 2.82 -12.39 -19.65
C GLU A 197 2.49 -13.81 -19.15
N LYS A 198 1.82 -13.93 -17.98
CA LYS A 198 1.30 -15.18 -17.40
C LYS A 198 -0.13 -15.52 -17.85
N HIS A 199 -0.57 -14.94 -18.95
CA HIS A 199 -1.89 -15.19 -19.57
C HIS A 199 -3.10 -14.78 -18.71
N VAL A 200 -2.93 -13.82 -17.79
CA VAL A 200 -4.08 -13.17 -17.15
C VAL A 200 -4.72 -12.23 -18.15
N GLU A 201 -6.02 -12.37 -18.35
CA GLU A 201 -6.79 -11.48 -19.22
C GLU A 201 -7.04 -10.14 -18.49
N VAL A 202 -6.43 -9.06 -18.98
CA VAL A 202 -6.57 -7.71 -18.42
C VAL A 202 -7.40 -6.87 -19.37
N ASN A 203 -8.59 -6.48 -18.91
CA ASN A 203 -9.59 -5.75 -19.68
C ASN A 203 -9.69 -4.31 -19.18
N TYR A 204 -9.18 -3.37 -19.95
CA TYR A 204 -9.33 -1.94 -19.71
C TYR A 204 -10.64 -1.41 -20.31
N LYS A 205 -11.11 -0.27 -19.79
CA LYS A 205 -12.42 0.33 -20.17
C LYS A 205 -13.59 -0.62 -19.95
N HIS A 206 -13.50 -1.44 -18.90
CA HIS A 206 -14.54 -2.36 -18.49
C HIS A 206 -15.02 -2.04 -17.09
N GLU A 207 -16.30 -1.75 -16.97
CA GLU A 207 -16.91 -1.34 -15.70
C GLU A 207 -17.81 -2.45 -15.15
N VAL A 208 -17.59 -2.81 -13.89
CA VAL A 208 -18.47 -3.73 -13.17
C VAL A 208 -19.74 -3.00 -12.80
N GLN A 209 -20.88 -3.52 -13.24
CA GLN A 209 -22.22 -2.94 -13.04
C GLN A 209 -22.94 -3.58 -11.85
N ASP A 210 -22.72 -4.88 -11.61
CA ASP A 210 -23.39 -5.62 -10.54
C ASP A 210 -22.59 -6.86 -10.14
N ILE A 211 -22.70 -7.26 -8.86
CA ILE A 211 -22.06 -8.46 -8.30
C ILE A 211 -23.09 -9.15 -7.42
N LYS A 212 -23.41 -10.39 -7.75
CA LYS A 212 -24.39 -11.20 -7.00
C LYS A 212 -23.86 -12.56 -6.67
N LYS A 213 -23.94 -12.95 -5.41
CA LYS A 213 -23.69 -14.33 -4.99
C LYS A 213 -24.83 -15.23 -5.43
N GLN A 214 -24.50 -16.41 -5.96
CA GLN A 214 -25.45 -17.40 -6.45
C GLN A 214 -25.65 -18.49 -5.40
N ASP A 215 -26.75 -19.25 -5.54
CA ASP A 215 -27.09 -20.36 -4.62
C ASP A 215 -26.06 -21.51 -4.67
N ASN A 216 -25.34 -21.66 -5.78
CA ASN A 216 -24.26 -22.66 -5.94
C ASN A 216 -22.94 -22.21 -5.28
N GLY A 217 -22.91 -21.05 -4.63
CA GLY A 217 -21.73 -20.48 -3.97
C GLY A 217 -20.83 -19.60 -4.86
N ASN A 218 -21.02 -19.64 -6.18
CA ASN A 218 -20.31 -18.80 -7.15
C ASN A 218 -20.86 -17.36 -7.14
N TRP A 219 -20.16 -16.48 -7.88
CA TRP A 219 -20.57 -15.12 -8.09
C TRP A 219 -20.95 -14.90 -9.56
N ASN A 220 -22.01 -14.14 -9.78
CA ASN A 220 -22.32 -13.57 -11.09
C ASN A 220 -21.88 -12.10 -11.08
N VAL A 221 -21.00 -11.73 -12.02
CA VAL A 221 -20.46 -10.39 -12.18
C VAL A 221 -20.88 -9.84 -13.53
N VAL A 222 -21.60 -8.74 -13.52
CA VAL A 222 -22.09 -8.06 -14.74
C VAL A 222 -21.09 -6.98 -15.13
N ILE A 223 -20.53 -7.10 -16.32
CA ILE A 223 -19.47 -6.22 -16.81
C ILE A 223 -19.89 -5.57 -18.10
N LYS A 224 -19.68 -4.24 -18.17
CA LYS A 224 -19.93 -3.43 -19.36
C LYS A 224 -18.61 -3.00 -19.99
N ASP A 225 -18.41 -3.33 -21.25
CA ASP A 225 -17.39 -2.71 -22.09
C ASP A 225 -17.80 -1.26 -22.39
N LEU A 226 -17.03 -0.30 -21.95
CA LEU A 226 -17.31 1.13 -22.11
C LEU A 226 -17.07 1.62 -23.55
N THR A 227 -16.35 0.83 -24.37
CA THR A 227 -16.08 1.19 -25.77
C THR A 227 -17.22 0.76 -26.68
N SER A 228 -17.68 -0.48 -26.53
CA SER A 228 -18.76 -1.05 -27.39
C SER A 228 -20.16 -0.93 -26.77
N GLY A 229 -20.23 -0.71 -25.45
CA GLY A 229 -21.47 -0.76 -24.68
C GLY A 229 -21.99 -2.19 -24.43
N GLN A 230 -21.25 -3.22 -24.83
CA GLN A 230 -21.63 -4.62 -24.64
C GLN A 230 -21.65 -4.97 -23.15
N ILE A 231 -22.64 -5.78 -22.75
CA ILE A 231 -22.77 -6.30 -21.39
C ILE A 231 -22.54 -7.82 -21.42
N THR A 232 -21.63 -8.28 -20.54
CA THR A 232 -21.30 -9.70 -20.37
C THR A 232 -21.49 -10.10 -18.91
N ASN A 233 -22.11 -11.26 -18.68
CA ASN A 233 -22.22 -11.87 -17.37
C ASN A 233 -21.11 -12.90 -17.21
N TYR A 234 -20.35 -12.78 -16.13
CA TYR A 234 -19.31 -13.74 -15.76
C TYR A 234 -19.72 -14.52 -14.53
N GLU A 235 -19.63 -15.85 -14.60
CA GLU A 235 -19.68 -16.70 -13.42
C GLU A 235 -18.26 -16.97 -12.93
N THR A 236 -18.02 -16.82 -11.62
CA THR A 236 -16.70 -17.01 -11.02
C THR A 236 -16.79 -17.56 -9.59
N GLU A 237 -15.75 -18.29 -9.16
CA GLU A 237 -15.64 -18.81 -7.79
C GLU A 237 -15.24 -17.72 -6.80
N PHE A 238 -14.43 -16.76 -7.23
CA PHE A 238 -13.88 -15.72 -6.36
C PHE A 238 -13.88 -14.35 -7.04
N VAL A 239 -14.27 -13.33 -6.25
CA VAL A 239 -14.23 -11.92 -6.66
C VAL A 239 -13.43 -11.12 -5.64
N PHE A 240 -12.53 -10.28 -6.10
CA PHE A 240 -11.81 -9.28 -5.31
C PHE A 240 -12.11 -7.88 -5.83
N ILE A 241 -12.30 -6.91 -4.90
CA ILE A 241 -12.64 -5.50 -5.18
C ILE A 241 -11.61 -4.58 -4.56
#